data_eff38e4d696bd037ed0f5fbce5dd814e
#
_entry.id   eff38e4d696bd037ed0f5fbce5dd814e
#
_cell.length_a   1.000
_cell.length_b   1.000
_cell.length_c   1.000
_cell.angle_alpha   90.00
_cell.angle_beta   90.00
_cell.angle_gamma   90.00
#
_symmetry.space_group_name_H-M   'P 1'
#
loop_
_entity.id
_entity.type
_entity.pdbx_description
1 polymer ?
#
loop_
_entity_poly.entity_id
_entity_poly.type
_entity_poly.pdbx_seq_one_letter_code
_entity_poly.pdbx_strand_id
1 'polypeptide(L)'
;MDDLSLAELESRCQQRGLRFSANLRDILEALIAGPDHPDAETLHQWLRSRGRRVSLTTVYRNLSHLVAAGVVSAHHFGSSKARYEITAAHDHLIDISTGKIIEFFEPSLNALEEKIAARMGYRIVRKRVALYAVPIE
;
A
#
# COMPACT_ATOMS: atom_id res chain seq x y z
N MET A 1 -9.93 -8.06 -8.07
CA MET A 1 -9.45 -7.79 -7.82
C MET A 1 -8.94 -6.91 -7.82
N ASP A 2 -8.49 -6.45 -7.57
CA ASP A 2 -8.22 -5.48 -7.25
C ASP A 2 -6.95 -5.16 -7.25
N ASP A 3 -6.26 -5.31 -8.24
CA ASP A 3 -4.92 -4.91 -8.39
C ASP A 3 -4.91 -3.42 -8.50
N LEU A 4 -4.32 -2.78 -7.53
CA LEU A 4 -4.07 -1.37 -7.63
C LEU A 4 -3.16 -1.13 -8.81
N SER A 5 -3.58 -0.26 -9.70
CA SER A 5 -2.74 0.13 -10.81
C SER A 5 -1.64 1.07 -10.31
N LEU A 6 -0.58 1.15 -11.09
CA LEU A 6 0.50 2.07 -10.80
C LEU A 6 0.00 3.52 -10.78
N ALA A 7 -0.94 3.86 -11.65
CA ALA A 7 -1.52 5.20 -11.69
C ALA A 7 -2.27 5.54 -10.41
N GLU A 8 -2.98 4.57 -9.83
CA GLU A 8 -3.68 4.78 -8.56
C GLU A 8 -2.68 5.00 -7.43
N LEU A 9 -1.58 4.27 -7.42
CA LEU A 9 -0.55 4.43 -6.42
C LEU A 9 0.17 5.77 -6.57
N GLU A 10 0.40 6.19 -7.80
CA GLU A 10 0.98 7.50 -8.06
C GLU A 10 0.09 8.61 -7.50
N SER A 11 -1.20 8.53 -7.77
CA SER A 11 -2.16 9.49 -7.25
C SER A 11 -2.15 9.51 -5.72
N ARG A 12 -2.10 8.33 -5.11
CA ARG A 12 -2.05 8.23 -3.67
C ARG A 12 -0.81 8.87 -3.08
N CYS A 13 0.34 8.64 -3.71
CA CYS A 13 1.59 9.25 -3.28
C CYS A 13 1.53 10.77 -3.35
N GLN A 14 0.96 11.30 -4.43
CA GLN A 14 0.81 12.74 -4.59
C GLN A 14 -0.10 13.33 -3.53
N GLN A 15 -1.20 12.65 -3.23
CA GLN A 15 -2.13 13.09 -2.19
C GLN A 15 -1.48 13.12 -0.82
N ARG A 16 -0.47 12.29 -0.61
CA ARG A 16 0.24 12.21 0.66
C ARG A 16 1.52 13.05 0.68
N GLY A 17 1.70 13.89 -0.34
CA GLY A 17 2.83 14.81 -0.39
C GLY A 17 4.15 14.21 -0.84
N LEU A 18 4.12 13.00 -1.40
CA LEU A 18 5.34 12.38 -1.90
C LEU A 18 5.61 12.83 -3.33
N ARG A 19 6.86 13.19 -3.58
CA ARG A 19 7.29 13.52 -4.92
C ARG A 19 7.49 12.22 -5.70
N PHE A 20 6.79 12.09 -6.81
CA PHE A 20 6.87 10.89 -7.62
C PHE A 20 8.10 10.94 -8.52
N SER A 21 9.07 10.06 -8.27
CA SER A 21 10.31 9.96 -9.02
C SER A 21 10.35 8.64 -9.79
N ALA A 22 11.29 8.52 -10.72
CA ALA A 22 11.49 7.28 -11.45
C ALA A 22 11.83 6.14 -10.50
N ASN A 23 12.65 6.40 -9.48
CA ASN A 23 13.00 5.37 -8.50
C ASN A 23 11.80 4.93 -7.69
N LEU A 24 10.97 5.88 -7.26
CA LEU A 24 9.76 5.55 -6.51
C LEU A 24 8.83 4.69 -7.36
N ARG A 25 8.68 5.06 -8.62
CA ARG A 25 7.86 4.30 -9.57
C ARG A 25 8.36 2.87 -9.72
N ASP A 26 9.68 2.70 -9.86
CA ASP A 26 10.28 1.38 -10.01
C ASP A 26 10.00 0.51 -8.78
N ILE A 27 10.10 1.08 -7.59
CA ILE A 27 9.85 0.37 -6.35
C ILE A 27 8.38 -0.04 -6.24
N LEU A 28 7.47 0.84 -6.61
CA LEU A 28 6.04 0.52 -6.61
C LEU A 28 5.73 -0.59 -7.61
N GLU A 29 6.35 -0.55 -8.80
CA GLU A 29 6.19 -1.64 -9.77
C GLU A 29 6.66 -2.97 -9.19
N ALA A 30 7.79 -2.96 -8.49
CA ALA A 30 8.33 -4.16 -7.89
C ALA A 30 7.40 -4.72 -6.82
N LEU A 31 6.76 -3.85 -6.06
CA LEU A 31 5.81 -4.27 -5.03
C LEU A 31 4.54 -4.85 -5.63
N ILE A 32 4.12 -4.35 -6.80
CA ILE A 32 2.94 -4.85 -7.49
C ILE A 32 3.22 -6.19 -8.18
N ALA A 33 4.29 -6.25 -8.95
CA ALA A 33 4.55 -7.36 -9.88
C ALA A 33 5.58 -8.36 -9.38
N GLY A 34 6.34 -8.01 -8.35
CA GLY A 34 7.43 -8.86 -7.85
C GLY A 34 6.99 -9.86 -6.81
N PRO A 35 7.96 -10.40 -6.06
CA PRO A 35 7.67 -11.38 -5.02
C PRO A 35 6.72 -10.85 -3.97
N ASP A 36 5.98 -11.75 -3.34
CA ASP A 36 5.03 -11.41 -2.30
C ASP A 36 5.75 -11.07 -1.00
N HIS A 37 5.35 -9.99 -0.34
CA HIS A 37 5.93 -9.53 0.92
C HIS A 37 7.46 -9.51 0.90
N PRO A 38 8.08 -8.80 -0.05
CA PRO A 38 9.54 -8.79 -0.17
C PRO A 38 10.20 -7.93 0.90
N ASP A 39 11.43 -8.29 1.28
CA ASP A 39 12.27 -7.37 2.03
C ASP A 39 12.97 -6.44 1.03
N ALA A 40 13.71 -5.44 1.53
CA ALA A 40 14.35 -4.45 0.67
C ALA A 40 15.38 -5.07 -0.26
N GLU A 41 16.10 -6.06 0.22
CA GLU A 41 17.13 -6.72 -0.60
C GLU A 41 16.51 -7.49 -1.75
N THR A 42 15.40 -8.18 -1.49
CA THR A 42 14.66 -8.89 -2.52
C THR A 42 14.12 -7.94 -3.58
N LEU A 43 13.58 -6.80 -3.16
CA LEU A 43 13.14 -5.76 -4.09
C LEU A 43 14.29 -5.26 -4.94
N HIS A 44 15.43 -5.01 -4.31
CA HIS A 44 16.61 -4.54 -5.01
C HIS A 44 17.07 -5.54 -6.07
N GLN A 45 17.11 -6.83 -5.72
CA GLN A 45 17.49 -7.89 -6.65
C GLN A 45 16.50 -8.01 -7.80
N TRP A 46 15.20 -7.91 -7.51
CA TRP A 46 14.18 -7.96 -8.54
C TRP A 46 14.35 -6.82 -9.55
N LEU A 47 14.62 -5.61 -9.05
CA LEU A 47 14.86 -4.45 -9.90
C LEU A 47 16.09 -4.63 -10.75
N ARG A 48 17.19 -5.14 -10.17
CA ARG A 48 18.41 -5.40 -10.92
C ARG A 48 18.18 -6.42 -12.02
N SER A 49 17.41 -7.45 -11.75
CA SER A 49 17.13 -8.49 -12.75
C SER A 49 16.36 -7.93 -13.93
N ARG A 50 15.70 -6.77 -13.77
CA ARG A 50 14.96 -6.10 -14.82
C ARG A 50 15.70 -4.91 -15.42
N GLY A 51 16.99 -4.82 -15.14
CA GLY A 51 17.82 -3.77 -15.72
C GLY A 51 17.65 -2.40 -15.07
N ARG A 52 17.00 -2.35 -13.92
CA ARG A 52 16.81 -1.08 -13.22
C ARG A 52 18.00 -0.82 -12.31
N ARG A 53 18.55 0.39 -12.41
CA ARG A 53 19.76 0.75 -11.65
C ARG A 53 19.39 1.59 -10.45
N VAL A 54 18.94 0.92 -9.41
CA VAL A 54 18.58 1.57 -8.15
C VAL A 54 19.47 0.99 -7.07
N SER A 55 20.13 1.83 -6.29
CA SER A 55 20.98 1.35 -5.20
C SER A 55 20.11 0.84 -4.04
N LEU A 56 20.68 -0.05 -3.25
CA LEU A 56 19.97 -0.57 -2.07
C LEU A 56 19.63 0.56 -1.10
N THR A 57 20.52 1.53 -0.94
CA THR A 57 20.28 2.69 -0.09
C THR A 57 19.06 3.47 -0.58
N THR A 58 18.93 3.66 -1.89
CA THR A 58 17.78 4.34 -2.48
C THR A 58 16.49 3.54 -2.27
N VAL A 59 16.57 2.21 -2.38
CA VAL A 59 15.42 1.35 -2.10
C VAL A 59 14.94 1.56 -0.66
N TYR A 60 15.85 1.50 0.31
CA TYR A 60 15.49 1.71 1.71
C TYR A 60 14.89 3.09 1.94
N ARG A 61 15.50 4.13 1.35
CA ARG A 61 15.01 5.50 1.52
C ARG A 61 13.59 5.66 1.00
N ASN A 62 13.33 5.15 -0.19
CA ASN A 62 11.99 5.25 -0.78
C ASN A 62 10.96 4.42 -0.01
N LEU A 63 11.36 3.23 0.44
CA LEU A 63 10.45 2.41 1.28
C LEU A 63 10.10 3.15 2.57
N SER A 64 11.07 3.81 3.20
CA SER A 64 10.81 4.59 4.41
C SER A 64 9.82 5.72 4.16
N HIS A 65 9.98 6.42 3.03
CA HIS A 65 9.04 7.49 2.66
C HIS A 65 7.65 6.93 2.40
N LEU A 66 7.56 5.78 1.73
CA LEU A 66 6.27 5.15 1.43
C LEU A 66 5.57 4.66 2.71
N VAL A 67 6.34 4.13 3.65
CA VAL A 67 5.79 3.69 4.94
C VAL A 67 5.30 4.90 5.73
N ALA A 68 6.11 5.95 5.79
CA ALA A 68 5.73 7.17 6.51
C ALA A 68 4.47 7.81 5.93
N ALA A 69 4.28 7.69 4.61
CA ALA A 69 3.10 8.24 3.94
C ALA A 69 1.88 7.30 4.02
N GLY A 70 2.05 6.10 4.55
CA GLY A 70 0.95 5.14 4.67
C GLY A 70 0.59 4.42 3.38
N VAL A 71 1.45 4.50 2.36
CA VAL A 71 1.22 3.80 1.08
C VAL A 71 1.69 2.36 1.15
N VAL A 72 2.72 2.10 1.94
CA VAL A 72 3.32 0.79 2.11
C VAL A 72 3.35 0.45 3.60
N SER A 73 3.13 -0.80 3.93
CA SER A 73 3.22 -1.31 5.30
C SER A 73 4.47 -2.15 5.46
N ALA A 74 5.14 -2.01 6.60
CA ALA A 74 6.30 -2.81 6.94
C ALA A 74 5.92 -3.80 8.04
N HIS A 75 6.27 -5.06 7.87
CA HIS A 75 5.97 -6.12 8.82
C HIS A 75 7.22 -6.92 9.13
N HIS A 76 7.34 -7.35 10.37
CA HIS A 76 8.44 -8.20 10.81
C HIS A 76 7.88 -9.58 11.18
N PHE A 77 7.76 -10.47 10.21
CA PHE A 77 7.19 -11.79 10.41
C PHE A 77 8.15 -12.71 11.17
N GLY A 78 8.40 -12.40 12.44
CA GLY A 78 9.30 -13.21 13.26
C GLY A 78 10.77 -13.07 12.87
N SER A 79 11.13 -12.09 12.07
CA SER A 79 12.47 -11.85 11.58
C SER A 79 12.90 -10.43 11.90
N SER A 80 14.21 -10.19 11.93
CA SER A 80 14.72 -8.83 12.11
C SER A 80 14.54 -7.97 10.86
N LYS A 81 14.33 -8.61 9.70
CA LYS A 81 14.17 -7.89 8.44
C LYS A 81 12.72 -7.51 8.22
N ALA A 82 12.49 -6.25 7.88
CA ALA A 82 11.18 -5.79 7.52
C ALA A 82 10.79 -6.32 6.15
N ARG A 83 9.55 -6.74 6.01
CA ARG A 83 8.97 -7.12 4.74
C ARG A 83 7.87 -6.12 4.42
N TYR A 84 7.70 -5.84 3.15
CA TYR A 84 6.88 -4.72 2.71
C TYR A 84 5.74 -5.18 1.83
N GLU A 85 4.63 -4.49 1.96
CA GLU A 85 3.50 -4.71 1.06
C GLU A 85 2.76 -3.39 0.90
N ILE A 86 2.08 -3.25 -0.22
CA ILE A 86 1.25 -2.07 -0.44
C ILE A 86 0.11 -2.12 0.56
N THR A 87 -0.05 -1.03 1.30
CA THR A 87 -1.13 -0.92 2.26
C THR A 87 -2.45 -1.09 1.51
N ALA A 88 -3.31 -1.94 2.03
CA ALA A 88 -4.58 -2.22 1.39
C ALA A 88 -5.30 -0.93 1.07
N ALA A 89 -5.51 -0.72 -0.21
CA ALA A 89 -6.25 0.43 -0.68
C ALA A 89 -7.74 0.16 -0.63
N HIS A 90 -8.09 -1.07 -0.28
CA HIS A 90 -9.47 -1.51 -0.28
C HIS A 90 -9.87 -1.90 1.13
N ASP A 91 -11.15 -1.78 1.36
CA ASP A 91 -11.76 -2.20 2.60
C ASP A 91 -12.30 -3.62 2.42
N HIS A 92 -12.74 -4.23 3.49
CA HIS A 92 -13.22 -5.61 3.45
C HIS A 92 -14.67 -5.69 3.89
N LEU A 93 -15.45 -6.49 3.17
CA LEU A 93 -16.77 -6.87 3.58
C LEU A 93 -16.75 -8.37 3.84
N ILE A 94 -17.13 -8.77 5.02
CA ILE A 94 -17.08 -10.17 5.44
C ILE A 94 -18.50 -10.70 5.51
N ASP A 95 -18.78 -11.73 4.68
CA ASP A 95 -20.04 -12.44 4.74
C ASP A 95 -19.97 -13.38 5.94
N ILE A 96 -20.69 -13.05 7.01
CA ILE A 96 -20.59 -13.85 8.22
C ILE A 96 -21.31 -15.19 8.11
N SER A 97 -22.15 -15.37 7.09
CA SER A 97 -22.81 -16.65 6.89
C SER A 97 -21.91 -17.70 6.23
N THR A 98 -20.92 -17.26 5.45
CA THR A 98 -20.02 -18.16 4.71
C THR A 98 -18.55 -18.00 5.06
N GLY A 99 -18.19 -16.87 5.68
CA GLY A 99 -16.80 -16.52 5.93
C GLY A 99 -16.12 -15.91 4.71
N LYS A 100 -16.84 -15.72 3.61
CA LYS A 100 -16.26 -15.14 2.40
C LYS A 100 -15.86 -13.69 2.64
N ILE A 101 -14.70 -13.29 2.13
CA ILE A 101 -14.20 -11.93 2.23
C ILE A 101 -14.25 -11.29 0.86
N ILE A 102 -14.90 -10.15 0.78
CA ILE A 102 -15.02 -9.36 -0.45
C ILE A 102 -14.29 -8.06 -0.23
N GLU A 103 -13.42 -7.72 -1.16
CA GLU A 103 -12.68 -6.46 -1.09
C GLU A 103 -13.40 -5.40 -1.91
N PHE A 104 -13.40 -4.17 -1.42
CA PHE A 104 -13.96 -3.07 -2.16
C PHE A 104 -13.15 -1.81 -1.92
N PHE A 105 -13.26 -0.88 -2.86
CA PHE A 105 -12.59 0.40 -2.75
C PHE A 105 -13.56 1.49 -3.17
N GLU A 106 -13.80 2.44 -2.29
CA GLU A 106 -14.70 3.54 -2.56
C GLU A 106 -13.96 4.85 -2.29
N PRO A 107 -13.51 5.55 -3.35
CA PRO A 107 -12.76 6.80 -3.16
C PRO A 107 -13.52 7.86 -2.37
N SER A 108 -14.82 7.95 -2.53
CA SER A 108 -15.62 8.96 -1.82
C SER A 108 -15.62 8.70 -0.32
N LEU A 109 -15.61 7.45 0.10
CA LEU A 109 -15.53 7.11 1.50
C LEU A 109 -14.18 7.54 2.09
N ASN A 110 -13.12 7.25 1.37
CA ASN A 110 -11.77 7.62 1.80
C ASN A 110 -11.62 9.14 1.91
N ALA A 111 -12.15 9.87 0.94
CA ALA A 111 -12.10 11.32 0.94
C ALA A 111 -12.86 11.91 2.14
N LEU A 112 -14.01 11.33 2.45
CA LEU A 112 -14.80 11.76 3.59
C LEU A 112 -14.07 11.53 4.90
N GLU A 113 -13.46 10.37 5.06
CA GLU A 113 -12.70 10.06 6.26
C GLU A 113 -11.53 11.02 6.46
N GLU A 114 -10.84 11.37 5.39
CA GLU A 114 -9.74 12.31 5.46
C GLU A 114 -10.23 13.71 5.87
N LYS A 115 -11.39 14.12 5.37
CA LYS A 115 -12.01 15.38 5.78
C LYS A 115 -12.34 15.38 7.26
N ILE A 116 -12.89 14.28 7.75
CA ILE A 116 -13.24 14.16 9.17
C ILE A 116 -11.99 14.28 10.03
N ALA A 117 -10.94 13.56 9.66
CA ALA A 117 -9.68 13.61 10.40
C ALA A 117 -9.10 15.02 10.40
N ALA A 118 -9.14 15.70 9.24
CA ALA A 118 -8.61 17.05 9.12
C ALA A 118 -9.37 18.04 10.00
N ARG A 119 -10.69 17.90 10.09
CA ARG A 119 -11.48 18.75 10.96
C ARG A 119 -11.12 18.57 12.44
N MET A 120 -10.64 17.39 12.79
CA MET A 120 -10.21 17.09 14.14
C MET A 120 -8.75 17.46 14.39
N GLY A 121 -8.04 17.93 13.36
CA GLY A 121 -6.65 18.30 13.46
C GLY A 121 -5.68 17.15 13.23
N TYR A 122 -6.11 16.11 12.51
CA TYR A 122 -5.31 14.92 12.29
C TYR A 122 -5.19 14.55 10.83
N ARG A 123 -4.16 13.78 10.52
CA ARG A 123 -3.92 13.20 9.22
C ARG A 123 -3.95 11.69 9.39
N ILE A 124 -4.70 11.00 8.52
CA ILE A 124 -4.78 9.54 8.59
C ILE A 124 -3.47 8.95 8.08
N VAL A 125 -2.84 8.12 8.88
CA VAL A 125 -1.62 7.39 8.50
C VAL A 125 -1.99 6.02 7.96
N ARG A 126 -2.98 5.38 8.55
CA ARG A 126 -3.46 4.10 8.06
C ARG A 126 -4.86 3.89 8.60
N LYS A 127 -5.62 3.06 7.90
CA LYS A 127 -6.96 2.71 8.37
C LYS A 127 -7.24 1.26 8.03
N ARG A 128 -8.24 0.72 8.69
CA ARG A 128 -8.72 -0.62 8.42
C ARG A 128 -10.24 -0.59 8.61
N VAL A 129 -10.96 -0.96 7.56
CA VAL A 129 -12.43 -1.02 7.62
C VAL A 129 -12.86 -2.44 7.29
N ALA A 130 -13.70 -2.99 8.14
CA ALA A 130 -14.29 -4.30 7.92
C ALA A 130 -15.79 -4.19 8.20
N LEU A 131 -16.58 -4.50 7.19
CA LEU A 131 -18.04 -4.55 7.31
C LEU A 131 -18.45 -6.01 7.47
N TYR A 132 -19.23 -6.29 8.48
CA TYR A 132 -19.73 -7.63 8.73
C TYR A 132 -21.19 -7.68 8.25
N ALA A 133 -21.47 -8.54 7.29
CA ALA A 133 -22.72 -8.46 6.56
C ALA A 133 -23.29 -9.85 6.22
N VAL A 134 -24.53 -9.87 5.80
CA VAL A 134 -25.17 -11.06 5.25
C VAL A 134 -25.77 -10.70 3.90
N PRO A 135 -25.91 -11.68 2.99
CA PRO A 135 -26.48 -11.39 1.68
C PRO A 135 -27.90 -10.82 1.79
N ILE A 136 -28.20 -9.91 0.88
CA ILE A 136 -29.54 -9.42 0.71
C ILE A 136 -30.28 -10.42 -0.17
N GLU A 137 -31.47 -10.78 0.21
CA GLU A 137 -32.22 -11.74 -0.58
C GLU A 137 -32.84 -11.18 -1.81
#